data_2a9a0a2f5a2e967254ecf9b0b6bbff6e
#
_entry.id   2a9a0a2f5a2e967254ecf9b0b6bbff6e
#
_cell.length_a   1.000
_cell.length_b   1.000
_cell.length_c   1.000
_cell.angle_alpha   90.00
_cell.angle_beta   90.00
_cell.angle_gamma   90.00
#
_symmetry.space_group_name_H-M   'P 1'
#
loop_
_entity.id
_entity.type
_entity.pdbx_description
1 polymer ?
#
loop_
_entity_poly.entity_id
_entity_poly.type
_entity_poly.pdbx_seq_one_letter_code
_entity_poly.pdbx_strand_id
1 'polypeptide(L)'
;MQERPKTYNKQTGKSQTRKKNYSKKSNNQKTNNNIDTKVFALGGLNEIGKNTYCFEHDNEIFIVDAGVKFAEEGLPGIDYVIPDYTYLKRNEKKIRGLLITHGHEDHIGGIPFLLQIVKIPFIYATPLASAMIKRKLEERRLTNATKIIEIDDEYQIHSRYFNIGFFKTNHSIPESLGIIINTPNGRIIETGDFKFDLSPVGDPADYQKMSFLGETGVTLLMS
;
A
#
# COMPACT_ATOMS: atom_id res chain seq x y z
N MET A 1 -64.04 -45.40 14.03
CA MET A 1 -62.96 -45.00 14.95
C MET A 1 -62.22 -43.81 14.32
N GLN A 2 -62.48 -42.63 14.83
CA GLN A 2 -61.91 -41.39 14.35
C GLN A 2 -60.70 -41.03 15.24
N GLU A 3 -59.53 -40.96 14.65
CA GLU A 3 -58.35 -40.43 15.34
C GLU A 3 -58.27 -38.91 15.14
N ARG A 4 -58.06 -38.17 16.26
CA ARG A 4 -57.94 -36.73 16.32
C ARG A 4 -56.50 -36.32 16.01
N PRO A 5 -56.19 -35.22 15.36
CA PRO A 5 -54.84 -34.76 15.08
C PRO A 5 -54.24 -34.07 16.30
N LYS A 6 -52.93 -34.38 16.54
CA LYS A 6 -52.09 -33.78 17.58
C LYS A 6 -51.69 -32.34 17.20
N THR A 7 -51.98 -31.39 18.09
CA THR A 7 -51.57 -30.00 18.00
C THR A 7 -50.09 -29.85 18.30
N TYR A 8 -49.33 -29.28 17.36
CA TYR A 8 -47.93 -28.89 17.56
C TYR A 8 -47.83 -27.49 18.19
N ASN A 9 -47.28 -27.42 19.39
CA ASN A 9 -46.99 -26.17 20.09
C ASN A 9 -45.71 -25.53 19.52
N LYS A 10 -45.85 -24.36 18.85
CA LYS A 10 -44.73 -23.53 18.41
C LYS A 10 -44.14 -22.77 19.62
N GLN A 11 -43.00 -23.20 20.12
CA GLN A 11 -42.19 -22.39 21.02
C GLN A 11 -41.41 -21.35 20.16
N THR A 12 -41.75 -20.07 20.32
CA THR A 12 -41.05 -18.95 19.75
C THR A 12 -39.80 -18.66 20.59
N GLY A 13 -38.65 -19.17 20.14
CA GLY A 13 -37.35 -18.79 20.69
C GLY A 13 -36.99 -17.37 20.28
N LYS A 14 -36.97 -16.44 21.25
CA LYS A 14 -36.44 -15.09 21.05
C LYS A 14 -34.91 -15.18 20.92
N SER A 15 -34.40 -14.98 19.70
CA SER A 15 -32.98 -14.77 19.42
C SER A 15 -32.55 -13.44 20.05
N GLN A 16 -31.77 -13.49 21.12
CA GLN A 16 -31.08 -12.32 21.67
C GLN A 16 -29.84 -12.06 20.83
N THR A 17 -29.91 -11.10 19.94
CA THR A 17 -28.77 -10.51 19.25
C THR A 17 -27.87 -9.80 20.26
N ARG A 18 -26.75 -10.42 20.60
CA ARG A 18 -25.67 -9.83 21.41
C ARG A 18 -25.02 -8.72 20.59
N LYS A 19 -25.41 -7.47 20.81
CA LYS A 19 -24.67 -6.30 20.32
C LYS A 19 -23.29 -6.28 20.98
N LYS A 20 -22.24 -6.58 20.21
CA LYS A 20 -20.87 -6.33 20.63
C LYS A 20 -20.66 -4.82 20.68
N ASN A 21 -20.61 -4.26 21.87
CA ASN A 21 -20.16 -2.90 22.09
C ASN A 21 -18.66 -2.82 21.78
N TYR A 22 -18.29 -2.32 20.62
CA TYR A 22 -16.93 -1.85 20.35
C TYR A 22 -16.73 -0.57 21.16
N SER A 23 -16.10 -0.68 22.32
CA SER A 23 -15.61 0.48 23.05
C SER A 23 -14.48 1.11 22.23
N LYS A 24 -14.75 2.30 21.68
CA LYS A 24 -13.72 3.19 21.16
C LYS A 24 -12.78 3.59 22.29
N LYS A 25 -11.67 2.88 22.48
CA LYS A 25 -10.52 3.46 23.15
C LYS A 25 -9.85 4.42 22.17
N SER A 26 -10.28 5.67 22.18
CA SER A 26 -9.51 6.75 21.57
C SER A 26 -8.25 6.94 22.44
N ASN A 27 -7.13 6.41 21.98
CA ASN A 27 -5.83 6.88 22.44
C ASN A 27 -5.66 8.30 21.90
N ASN A 28 -6.10 9.30 22.65
CA ASN A 28 -5.75 10.71 22.46
C ASN A 28 -4.25 10.86 22.78
N GLN A 29 -3.37 10.42 21.91
CA GLN A 29 -2.03 10.97 21.85
C GLN A 29 -2.21 12.39 21.29
N LYS A 30 -1.87 13.41 22.10
CA LYS A 30 -1.74 14.79 21.65
C LYS A 30 -0.66 14.82 20.57
N THR A 31 -1.04 14.63 19.33
CA THR A 31 -0.19 14.92 18.18
C THR A 31 0.00 16.43 18.15
N ASN A 32 1.22 16.86 17.92
CA ASN A 32 1.55 18.27 17.76
C ASN A 32 0.85 18.73 16.47
N ASN A 33 -0.31 19.37 16.60
CA ASN A 33 -1.24 19.71 15.49
C ASN A 33 -0.67 20.76 14.50
N ASN A 34 0.61 21.13 14.61
CA ASN A 34 1.26 22.16 13.80
C ASN A 34 2.26 21.59 12.77
N ILE A 35 2.32 20.27 12.56
CA ILE A 35 3.22 19.69 11.56
C ILE A 35 2.36 19.15 10.42
N ASP A 36 2.65 19.62 9.21
CA ASP A 36 1.97 19.16 8.01
C ASP A 36 2.55 17.84 7.49
N THR A 37 1.68 16.98 7.01
CA THR A 37 2.10 15.83 6.21
C THR A 37 2.50 16.33 4.83
N LYS A 38 3.73 16.02 4.43
CA LYS A 38 4.25 16.34 3.10
C LYS A 38 4.09 15.13 2.18
N VAL A 39 3.61 15.39 0.98
CA VAL A 39 3.53 14.42 -0.11
C VAL A 39 4.31 14.98 -1.27
N PHE A 40 5.27 14.20 -1.78
CA PHE A 40 6.09 14.62 -2.91
C PHE A 40 6.58 13.41 -3.71
N ALA A 41 6.80 13.61 -5.00
CA ALA A 41 7.36 12.61 -5.89
C ALA A 41 8.86 12.85 -6.13
N LEU A 42 9.61 11.78 -6.23
CA LEU A 42 10.99 11.80 -6.74
C LEU A 42 11.03 11.47 -8.23
N GLY A 43 10.00 10.81 -8.74
CA GLY A 43 9.75 10.50 -10.15
C GLY A 43 8.30 10.06 -10.35
N GLY A 44 7.90 9.87 -11.61
CA GLY A 44 6.55 9.42 -11.95
C GLY A 44 5.52 10.53 -12.20
N LEU A 45 5.90 11.82 -12.09
CA LEU A 45 5.00 12.93 -12.43
C LEU A 45 5.25 13.42 -13.84
N ASN A 46 4.19 13.47 -14.66
CA ASN A 46 4.22 13.86 -16.08
C ASN A 46 5.18 13.01 -16.94
N GLU A 47 5.46 11.81 -16.53
CA GLU A 47 6.28 10.83 -17.23
C GLU A 47 5.81 9.41 -16.93
N ILE A 48 6.15 8.47 -17.79
CA ILE A 48 5.95 7.04 -17.56
C ILE A 48 7.24 6.47 -16.96
N GLY A 49 7.12 5.82 -15.81
CA GLY A 49 8.25 5.19 -15.11
C GLY A 49 8.82 6.04 -13.98
N LYS A 50 9.80 5.49 -13.28
CA LYS A 50 10.43 6.05 -12.07
C LYS A 50 9.43 6.33 -10.94
N ASN A 51 8.31 5.61 -10.90
CA ASN A 51 7.30 5.82 -9.87
C ASN A 51 7.92 5.71 -8.48
N THR A 52 7.95 6.84 -7.76
CA THR A 52 8.54 6.91 -6.42
C THR A 52 7.94 8.10 -5.67
N TYR A 53 7.05 7.81 -4.74
CA TYR A 53 6.30 8.81 -3.97
C TYR A 53 6.68 8.74 -2.51
N CYS A 54 6.78 9.88 -1.84
CA CYS A 54 7.20 9.99 -0.46
C CYS A 54 6.12 10.67 0.38
N PHE A 55 5.87 10.10 1.55
CA PHE A 55 4.92 10.59 2.55
C PHE A 55 5.70 10.85 3.83
N GLU A 56 5.87 12.12 4.20
CA GLU A 56 6.64 12.52 5.38
C GLU A 56 5.75 13.25 6.37
N HIS A 57 5.82 12.84 7.63
CA HIS A 57 5.26 13.55 8.76
C HIS A 57 6.28 13.54 9.91
N ASP A 58 6.74 14.72 10.33
CA ASP A 58 7.75 14.90 11.39
C ASP A 58 9.03 14.08 11.12
N ASN A 59 9.25 13.04 11.89
CA ASN A 59 10.42 12.17 11.83
C ASN A 59 10.15 10.78 11.22
N GLU A 60 9.09 10.66 10.44
CA GLU A 60 8.75 9.43 9.74
C GLU A 60 8.53 9.68 8.25
N ILE A 61 9.09 8.80 7.42
CA ILE A 61 8.91 8.76 5.97
C ILE A 61 8.52 7.35 5.57
N PHE A 62 7.43 7.23 4.81
CA PHE A 62 7.12 6.07 4.01
C PHE A 62 7.30 6.40 2.54
N ILE A 63 7.79 5.43 1.78
CA ILE A 63 8.00 5.54 0.34
C ILE A 63 7.03 4.58 -0.32
N VAL A 64 6.38 4.98 -1.40
CA VAL A 64 5.58 4.12 -2.25
C VAL A 64 6.27 3.99 -3.58
N ASP A 65 6.55 2.75 -3.94
CA ASP A 65 7.27 2.31 -5.12
C ASP A 65 8.70 2.88 -5.25
N ALA A 66 9.51 2.23 -6.06
CA ALA A 66 10.85 2.64 -6.43
C ALA A 66 11.15 2.09 -7.83
N GLY A 67 10.62 2.77 -8.82
CA GLY A 67 10.66 2.34 -10.21
C GLY A 67 11.87 2.84 -10.99
N VAL A 68 12.02 2.29 -12.19
CA VAL A 68 12.92 2.81 -13.22
C VAL A 68 12.11 3.35 -14.38
N LYS A 69 12.73 4.20 -15.18
CA LYS A 69 12.32 4.50 -16.55
C LYS A 69 13.33 3.86 -17.50
N PHE A 70 12.86 3.19 -18.54
CA PHE A 70 13.73 2.72 -19.59
C PHE A 70 14.31 3.90 -20.36
N ALA A 71 15.55 3.80 -20.77
CA ALA A 71 16.20 4.87 -21.53
C ALA A 71 15.48 5.10 -22.86
N GLU A 72 15.34 6.36 -23.23
CA GLU A 72 14.78 6.75 -24.53
C GLU A 72 15.79 6.49 -25.67
N GLU A 73 15.31 6.34 -26.89
CA GLU A 73 16.16 6.28 -28.07
C GLU A 73 17.06 7.53 -28.11
N GLY A 74 18.35 7.34 -28.27
CA GLY A 74 19.33 8.43 -28.29
C GLY A 74 20.20 8.57 -27.07
N LEU A 75 20.08 7.67 -26.08
CA LEU A 75 20.97 7.57 -24.91
C LEU A 75 21.82 6.28 -24.96
N PRO A 76 22.83 6.19 -25.85
CA PRO A 76 23.63 4.98 -26.01
C PRO A 76 24.35 4.61 -24.72
N GLY A 77 24.24 3.33 -24.32
CA GLY A 77 24.89 2.79 -23.10
C GLY A 77 24.16 3.09 -21.79
N ILE A 78 22.96 3.67 -21.85
CA ILE A 78 22.06 3.86 -20.72
C ILE A 78 20.90 2.85 -20.83
N ASP A 79 20.76 1.97 -19.84
CA ASP A 79 19.65 1.01 -19.80
C ASP A 79 18.45 1.59 -19.02
N TYR A 80 18.74 2.29 -17.92
CA TYR A 80 17.72 2.80 -16.99
C TYR A 80 18.00 4.22 -16.54
N VAL A 81 16.93 4.95 -16.29
CA VAL A 81 16.94 6.24 -15.58
C VAL A 81 16.24 6.05 -14.25
N ILE A 82 16.85 6.52 -13.19
CA ILE A 82 16.34 6.42 -11.81
C ILE A 82 16.09 7.79 -11.21
N PRO A 83 15.25 7.92 -10.18
CA PRO A 83 15.09 9.15 -9.43
C PRO A 83 16.39 9.58 -8.71
N ASP A 84 16.48 10.86 -8.36
CA ASP A 84 17.50 11.35 -7.43
C ASP A 84 17.10 11.03 -5.98
N TYR A 85 17.82 10.13 -5.35
CA TYR A 85 17.59 9.69 -3.98
C TYR A 85 18.31 10.53 -2.92
N THR A 86 18.90 11.68 -3.27
CA THR A 86 19.68 12.53 -2.36
C THR A 86 18.85 12.96 -1.15
N TYR A 87 17.56 13.30 -1.35
CA TYR A 87 16.68 13.65 -0.23
C TYR A 87 16.51 12.49 0.76
N LEU A 88 16.25 11.29 0.26
CA LEU A 88 16.09 10.09 1.09
C LEU A 88 17.40 9.77 1.83
N LYS A 89 18.53 9.91 1.17
CA LYS A 89 19.84 9.70 1.81
C LYS A 89 20.09 10.63 2.98
N ARG A 90 19.75 11.91 2.83
CA ARG A 90 19.89 12.91 3.90
C ARG A 90 18.92 12.65 5.06
N ASN A 91 17.78 12.05 4.80
CA ASN A 91 16.73 11.76 5.77
C ASN A 91 16.61 10.27 6.12
N GLU A 92 17.63 9.47 5.86
CA GLU A 92 17.63 8.01 5.98
C GLU A 92 17.09 7.50 7.33
N LYS A 93 17.39 8.18 8.42
CA LYS A 93 16.95 7.84 9.78
C LYS A 93 15.43 7.96 9.99
N LYS A 94 14.76 8.74 9.16
CA LYS A 94 13.30 8.91 9.21
C LYS A 94 12.56 7.81 8.47
N ILE A 95 13.21 7.07 7.56
CA ILE A 95 12.55 6.08 6.71
C ILE A 95 12.08 4.91 7.55
N ARG A 96 10.78 4.60 7.44
CA ARG A 96 10.11 3.49 8.12
C ARG A 96 9.91 2.28 7.22
N GLY A 97 9.73 2.50 5.93
CA GLY A 97 9.55 1.42 4.96
C GLY A 97 9.28 1.91 3.55
N LEU A 98 9.41 0.96 2.64
CA LEU A 98 9.02 1.06 1.24
C LEU A 98 7.81 0.16 1.02
N LEU A 99 6.73 0.70 0.50
CA LEU A 99 5.48 0.02 0.19
C LEU A 99 5.41 -0.20 -1.31
N ILE A 100 5.05 -1.40 -1.74
CA ILE A 100 5.00 -1.75 -3.16
C ILE A 100 3.55 -1.97 -3.57
N THR A 101 3.12 -1.26 -4.60
CA THR A 101 1.80 -1.41 -5.17
C THR A 101 1.69 -2.70 -5.99
N HIS A 102 2.67 -2.97 -6.85
CA HIS A 102 2.72 -4.17 -7.70
C HIS A 102 4.13 -4.39 -8.30
N GLY A 103 4.30 -5.47 -9.06
CA GLY A 103 5.62 -5.97 -9.48
C GLY A 103 6.16 -5.48 -10.82
N HIS A 104 5.63 -4.43 -11.47
CA HIS A 104 6.18 -3.91 -12.72
C HIS A 104 7.50 -3.15 -12.51
N GLU A 105 8.33 -3.11 -13.57
CA GLU A 105 9.68 -2.53 -13.52
C GLU A 105 9.69 -1.04 -13.17
N ASP A 106 8.72 -0.30 -13.63
CA ASP A 106 8.56 1.12 -13.35
C ASP A 106 8.05 1.41 -11.92
N HIS A 107 7.81 0.34 -11.13
CA HIS A 107 7.47 0.38 -9.69
C HIS A 107 8.51 -0.31 -8.80
N ILE A 108 9.21 -1.36 -9.28
CA ILE A 108 10.19 -2.08 -8.46
C ILE A 108 11.62 -2.09 -9.01
N GLY A 109 11.81 -1.71 -10.28
CA GLY A 109 13.10 -1.82 -10.95
C GLY A 109 14.21 -0.96 -10.33
N GLY A 110 13.85 0.14 -9.67
CA GLY A 110 14.76 1.05 -8.99
C GLY A 110 15.24 0.58 -7.60
N ILE A 111 14.59 -0.44 -7.01
CA ILE A 111 14.89 -0.92 -5.66
C ILE A 111 16.37 -1.26 -5.46
N PRO A 112 17.05 -2.02 -6.35
CA PRO A 112 18.46 -2.32 -6.16
C PRO A 112 19.35 -1.08 -6.17
N PHE A 113 19.02 -0.07 -6.96
CA PHE A 113 19.76 1.20 -7.01
C PHE A 113 19.50 2.04 -5.77
N LEU A 114 18.25 2.11 -5.31
CA LEU A 114 17.86 2.78 -4.08
C LEU A 114 18.65 2.20 -2.88
N LEU A 115 18.69 0.87 -2.74
CA LEU A 115 19.34 0.20 -1.62
C LEU A 115 20.86 0.32 -1.61
N GLN A 116 21.50 0.61 -2.74
CA GLN A 116 22.94 0.95 -2.79
C GLN A 116 23.23 2.34 -2.20
N ILE A 117 22.24 3.23 -2.18
CA ILE A 117 22.39 4.63 -1.75
C ILE A 117 21.79 4.83 -0.37
N VAL A 118 20.62 4.26 -0.11
CA VAL A 118 19.77 4.53 1.06
C VAL A 118 19.47 3.25 1.81
N LYS A 119 19.54 3.28 3.14
CA LYS A 119 19.10 2.15 3.97
C LYS A 119 17.58 2.18 4.13
N ILE A 120 16.92 1.16 3.62
CA ILE A 120 15.50 0.92 3.79
C ILE A 120 15.33 -0.25 4.76
N PRO A 121 14.69 -0.05 5.94
CA PRO A 121 14.60 -1.10 6.95
C PRO A 121 13.69 -2.25 6.51
N PHE A 122 12.57 -1.92 5.87
CA PHE A 122 11.55 -2.87 5.45
C PHE A 122 11.02 -2.54 4.06
N ILE A 123 10.76 -3.58 3.27
CA ILE A 123 9.97 -3.52 2.03
C ILE A 123 8.72 -4.35 2.27
N TYR A 124 7.55 -3.77 2.06
CA TYR A 124 6.26 -4.42 2.16
C TYR A 124 5.73 -4.66 0.76
N ALA A 125 5.52 -5.90 0.38
CA ALA A 125 5.11 -6.27 -0.97
C ALA A 125 4.28 -7.56 -0.96
N THR A 126 3.42 -7.74 -1.93
CA THR A 126 2.68 -8.99 -2.13
C THR A 126 3.62 -10.15 -2.47
N PRO A 127 3.20 -11.42 -2.32
CA PRO A 127 4.06 -12.57 -2.58
C PRO A 127 4.74 -12.55 -3.95
N LEU A 128 3.99 -12.21 -5.02
CA LEU A 128 4.56 -12.12 -6.38
C LEU A 128 5.61 -11.01 -6.48
N ALA A 129 5.27 -9.80 -6.05
CA ALA A 129 6.21 -8.68 -6.07
C ALA A 129 7.44 -8.96 -5.19
N SER A 130 7.27 -9.60 -4.02
CA SER A 130 8.35 -10.03 -3.14
C SER A 130 9.31 -11.00 -3.82
N ALA A 131 8.78 -11.99 -4.55
CA ALA A 131 9.60 -12.95 -5.28
C ALA A 131 10.43 -12.26 -6.38
N MET A 132 9.82 -11.34 -7.13
CA MET A 132 10.50 -10.55 -8.15
C MET A 132 11.60 -9.65 -7.55
N ILE A 133 11.31 -8.97 -6.44
CA ILE A 133 12.29 -8.12 -5.74
C ILE A 133 13.44 -8.97 -5.20
N LYS A 134 13.17 -10.11 -4.54
CA LYS A 134 14.21 -11.03 -4.03
C LYS A 134 15.18 -11.43 -5.13
N ARG A 135 14.66 -11.81 -6.31
CA ARG A 135 15.49 -12.17 -7.46
C ARG A 135 16.39 -11.01 -7.92
N LYS A 136 15.84 -9.78 -8.03
CA LYS A 136 16.62 -8.57 -8.38
C LYS A 136 17.74 -8.31 -7.37
N LEU A 137 17.46 -8.49 -6.08
CA LEU A 137 18.45 -8.30 -5.02
C LEU A 137 19.53 -9.38 -5.04
N GLU A 138 19.20 -10.63 -5.37
CA GLU A 138 20.15 -11.71 -5.57
C GLU A 138 21.13 -11.41 -6.72
N GLU A 139 20.62 -10.99 -7.88
CA GLU A 139 21.39 -10.62 -9.06
C GLU A 139 22.40 -9.49 -8.76
N ARG A 140 22.06 -8.59 -7.85
CA ARG A 140 22.90 -7.46 -7.43
C ARG A 140 23.67 -7.69 -6.12
N ARG A 141 23.59 -8.88 -5.51
CA ARG A 141 24.21 -9.26 -4.23
C ARG A 141 23.78 -8.36 -3.06
N LEU A 142 22.50 -7.99 -3.03
CA LEU A 142 21.88 -7.10 -2.03
C LEU A 142 20.87 -7.82 -1.13
N THR A 143 20.89 -9.14 -1.04
CA THR A 143 19.92 -9.96 -0.31
C THR A 143 19.75 -9.57 1.16
N ASN A 144 20.81 -9.06 1.78
CA ASN A 144 20.81 -8.64 3.19
C ASN A 144 20.66 -7.12 3.40
N ALA A 145 20.39 -6.34 2.33
CA ALA A 145 20.31 -4.90 2.40
C ALA A 145 19.03 -4.39 3.08
N THR A 146 17.99 -5.21 3.11
CA THR A 146 16.68 -4.89 3.66
C THR A 146 15.94 -6.16 4.09
N LYS A 147 14.87 -6.01 4.89
CA LYS A 147 13.95 -7.10 5.21
C LYS A 147 12.68 -6.95 4.36
N ILE A 148 12.34 -7.98 3.58
CA ILE A 148 11.09 -8.02 2.83
C ILE A 148 10.02 -8.69 3.70
N ILE A 149 8.86 -8.03 3.82
CA ILE A 149 7.68 -8.50 4.53
C ILE A 149 6.59 -8.73 3.48
N GLU A 150 6.14 -9.96 3.36
CA GLU A 150 5.03 -10.31 2.48
C GLU A 150 3.71 -9.88 3.12
N ILE A 151 2.88 -9.19 2.34
CA ILE A 151 1.61 -8.59 2.77
C ILE A 151 0.49 -8.96 1.80
N ASP A 152 -0.74 -8.75 2.26
CA ASP A 152 -1.97 -8.82 1.50
C ASP A 152 -2.83 -7.55 1.73
N ASP A 153 -4.05 -7.54 1.21
CA ASP A 153 -4.99 -6.43 1.35
C ASP A 153 -5.57 -6.23 2.76
N GLU A 154 -5.40 -7.23 3.65
CA GLU A 154 -5.82 -7.13 5.05
C GLU A 154 -4.69 -6.68 5.99
N TYR A 155 -3.46 -6.62 5.48
CA TYR A 155 -2.30 -6.21 6.28
C TYR A 155 -2.41 -4.76 6.72
N GLN A 156 -1.89 -4.46 7.92
CA GLN A 156 -1.88 -3.11 8.47
C GLN A 156 -0.51 -2.77 9.06
N ILE A 157 -0.06 -1.54 8.79
CA ILE A 157 1.17 -1.00 9.35
C ILE A 157 0.78 0.16 10.26
N HIS A 158 1.27 0.11 11.49
CA HIS A 158 1.07 1.16 12.47
C HIS A 158 2.41 1.77 12.87
N SER A 159 2.53 3.08 12.74
CA SER A 159 3.64 3.85 13.26
C SER A 159 3.13 4.96 14.17
N ARG A 160 4.00 5.90 14.54
CA ARG A 160 3.59 7.02 15.39
C ARG A 160 2.58 7.95 14.69
N TYR A 161 2.78 8.19 13.40
CA TYR A 161 1.99 9.15 12.63
C TYR A 161 1.19 8.54 11.49
N PHE A 162 1.53 7.32 11.08
CA PHE A 162 0.90 6.67 9.94
C PHE A 162 0.17 5.41 10.36
N ASN A 163 -1.08 5.26 9.87
CA ASN A 163 -1.80 3.99 9.84
C ASN A 163 -2.05 3.64 8.39
N ILE A 164 -1.39 2.60 7.91
CA ILE A 164 -1.40 2.21 6.51
C ILE A 164 -2.16 0.89 6.38
N GLY A 165 -3.07 0.84 5.42
CA GLY A 165 -3.81 -0.34 5.00
C GLY A 165 -3.76 -0.46 3.48
N PHE A 166 -4.34 -1.53 2.95
CA PHE A 166 -4.29 -1.86 1.55
C PHE A 166 -5.67 -2.27 1.04
N PHE A 167 -5.87 -2.24 -0.27
CA PHE A 167 -7.05 -2.77 -0.94
C PHE A 167 -6.67 -3.32 -2.30
N LYS A 168 -7.38 -4.37 -2.75
CA LYS A 168 -7.12 -4.98 -4.06
C LYS A 168 -7.51 -4.04 -5.19
N THR A 169 -6.63 -3.93 -6.18
CA THR A 169 -6.88 -3.31 -7.48
C THR A 169 -6.72 -4.34 -8.59
N ASN A 170 -7.25 -4.06 -9.78
CA ASN A 170 -6.96 -4.86 -10.97
C ASN A 170 -5.97 -4.11 -11.85
N HIS A 171 -4.97 -4.82 -12.34
CA HIS A 171 -4.00 -4.32 -13.30
C HIS A 171 -3.60 -5.44 -14.27
N SER A 172 -2.60 -5.23 -15.11
CA SER A 172 -2.07 -6.24 -16.04
C SER A 172 -1.15 -7.28 -15.39
N ILE A 173 -0.86 -7.13 -14.10
CA ILE A 173 -0.13 -8.09 -13.26
C ILE A 173 -0.98 -8.48 -12.06
N PRO A 174 -0.92 -9.75 -11.59
CA PRO A 174 -1.64 -10.17 -10.38
C PRO A 174 -1.16 -9.48 -9.10
N GLU A 175 -2.01 -9.54 -8.07
CA GLU A 175 -1.71 -9.08 -6.71
C GLU A 175 -1.41 -7.57 -6.61
N SER A 176 -2.03 -6.75 -7.48
CA SER A 176 -1.91 -5.30 -7.38
C SER A 176 -2.71 -4.75 -6.22
N LEU A 177 -2.12 -3.81 -5.47
CA LEU A 177 -2.71 -3.17 -4.31
C LEU A 177 -2.75 -1.64 -4.46
N GLY A 178 -3.86 -1.05 -4.05
CA GLY A 178 -3.90 0.35 -3.66
C GLY A 178 -3.58 0.50 -2.18
N ILE A 179 -3.10 1.67 -1.78
CA ILE A 179 -2.59 1.96 -0.44
C ILE A 179 -3.43 3.04 0.22
N ILE A 180 -3.84 2.79 1.45
CA ILE A 180 -4.59 3.70 2.32
C ILE A 180 -3.62 4.26 3.35
N ILE A 181 -3.33 5.56 3.30
CA ILE A 181 -2.37 6.21 4.20
C ILE A 181 -3.14 7.21 5.08
N ASN A 182 -3.43 6.80 6.32
CA ASN A 182 -4.04 7.71 7.29
C ASN A 182 -2.95 8.44 8.06
N THR A 183 -3.04 9.76 8.06
CA THR A 183 -2.09 10.68 8.70
C THR A 183 -2.83 11.60 9.68
N PRO A 184 -2.14 12.38 10.54
CA PRO A 184 -2.78 13.39 11.37
C PRO A 184 -3.53 14.48 10.58
N ASN A 185 -3.15 14.72 9.32
CA ASN A 185 -3.74 15.73 8.46
C ASN A 185 -4.85 15.20 7.53
N GLY A 186 -5.11 13.89 7.55
CA GLY A 186 -6.17 13.28 6.77
C GLY A 186 -5.75 11.98 6.07
N ARG A 187 -6.67 11.46 5.27
CA ARG A 187 -6.50 10.22 4.52
C ARG A 187 -6.02 10.50 3.10
N ILE A 188 -4.98 9.79 2.71
CA ILE A 188 -4.45 9.77 1.36
C ILE A 188 -4.69 8.38 0.79
N ILE A 189 -5.12 8.31 -0.46
CA ILE A 189 -5.25 7.08 -1.24
C ILE A 189 -4.25 7.15 -2.38
N GLU A 190 -3.42 6.14 -2.49
CA GLU A 190 -2.55 5.88 -3.64
C GLU A 190 -3.07 4.62 -4.34
N THR A 191 -3.51 4.74 -5.59
CA THR A 191 -4.15 3.62 -6.29
C THR A 191 -3.15 2.63 -6.86
N GLY A 192 -1.91 3.03 -7.05
CA GLY A 192 -1.03 2.37 -7.98
C GLY A 192 -1.62 2.35 -9.38
N ASP A 193 -1.07 1.55 -10.27
CA ASP A 193 -1.66 1.31 -11.57
C ASP A 193 -2.90 0.43 -11.44
N PHE A 194 -4.00 0.84 -12.05
CA PHE A 194 -5.24 0.08 -11.98
C PHE A 194 -6.08 0.18 -13.25
N LYS A 195 -7.02 -0.73 -13.38
CA LYS A 195 -8.11 -0.69 -14.36
C LYS A 195 -9.42 -1.09 -13.69
N PHE A 196 -10.54 -0.59 -14.22
CA PHE A 196 -11.85 -1.13 -13.88
C PHE A 196 -12.13 -2.35 -14.75
N ASP A 197 -12.09 -3.53 -14.16
CA ASP A 197 -12.34 -4.80 -14.83
C ASP A 197 -13.40 -5.56 -14.02
N LEU A 198 -14.60 -5.71 -14.61
CA LEU A 198 -15.72 -6.40 -13.94
C LEU A 198 -15.70 -7.91 -14.17
N SER A 199 -14.77 -8.41 -14.98
CA SER A 199 -14.61 -9.84 -15.27
C SER A 199 -13.12 -10.24 -15.33
N PRO A 200 -12.33 -9.94 -14.29
CA PRO A 200 -10.91 -10.23 -14.29
C PRO A 200 -10.65 -11.75 -14.30
N VAL A 201 -9.49 -12.15 -14.79
CA VAL A 201 -9.06 -13.56 -14.75
C VAL A 201 -8.71 -14.00 -13.31
N GLY A 202 -8.24 -13.07 -12.48
CA GLY A 202 -7.92 -13.29 -11.06
C GLY A 202 -9.00 -12.75 -10.12
N ASP A 203 -8.58 -12.43 -8.90
CA ASP A 203 -9.47 -11.80 -7.91
C ASP A 203 -9.96 -10.43 -8.42
N PRO A 204 -11.24 -10.08 -8.20
CA PRO A 204 -11.75 -8.76 -8.50
C PRO A 204 -11.14 -7.70 -7.59
N ALA A 205 -11.12 -6.44 -8.07
CA ALA A 205 -10.82 -5.30 -7.21
C ALA A 205 -11.85 -5.17 -6.08
N ASP A 206 -11.42 -4.67 -4.93
CA ASP A 206 -12.30 -4.47 -3.77
C ASP A 206 -13.13 -3.17 -3.91
N TYR A 207 -14.11 -3.20 -4.81
CA TYR A 207 -15.02 -2.08 -5.04
C TYR A 207 -15.80 -1.67 -3.79
N GLN A 208 -16.08 -2.61 -2.87
CA GLN A 208 -16.79 -2.32 -1.63
C GLN A 208 -15.91 -1.48 -0.71
N LYS A 209 -14.64 -1.84 -0.54
CA LYS A 209 -13.66 -1.08 0.24
C LYS A 209 -13.39 0.29 -0.37
N MET A 210 -13.28 0.37 -1.70
CA MET A 210 -13.15 1.63 -2.43
C MET A 210 -14.34 2.57 -2.19
N SER A 211 -15.58 2.06 -2.30
CA SER A 211 -16.80 2.83 -2.02
C SER A 211 -16.83 3.34 -0.58
N PHE A 212 -16.53 2.47 0.39
CA PHE A 212 -16.47 2.85 1.80
C PHE A 212 -15.42 3.93 2.08
N LEU A 213 -14.24 3.85 1.44
CA LEU A 213 -13.20 4.87 1.57
C LEU A 213 -13.69 6.23 1.03
N GLY A 214 -14.36 6.23 -0.12
CA GLY A 214 -14.96 7.44 -0.69
C GLY A 214 -16.01 8.05 0.21
N GLU A 215 -16.92 7.24 0.78
CA GLU A 215 -17.98 7.70 1.71
C GLU A 215 -17.41 8.27 3.02
N THR A 216 -16.31 7.70 3.52
CA THR A 216 -15.68 8.12 4.78
C THR A 216 -14.73 9.31 4.64
N GLY A 217 -14.50 9.75 3.43
CA GLY A 217 -13.71 10.93 3.09
C GLY A 217 -12.24 10.64 2.81
N VAL A 218 -11.76 11.23 1.73
CA VAL A 218 -10.37 11.18 1.26
C VAL A 218 -9.87 12.62 1.09
N THR A 219 -8.72 12.92 1.68
CA THR A 219 -8.11 14.25 1.60
C THR A 219 -7.33 14.43 0.30
N LEU A 220 -6.63 13.38 -0.14
CA LEU A 220 -5.85 13.36 -1.37
C LEU A 220 -6.01 11.99 -2.04
N LEU A 221 -6.36 12.01 -3.32
CA LEU A 221 -6.32 10.85 -4.20
C LEU A 221 -5.16 11.02 -5.16
N MET A 222 -4.27 10.04 -5.18
CA MET A 222 -3.16 9.90 -6.13
C MET A 222 -3.46 8.70 -7.03
N SER A 223 -3.44 8.94 -8.34
CA SER A 223 -3.85 7.94 -9.34
C SER A 223 -3.13 8.16 -10.67
#